data_96bb616dfca88fb1fad9a584a419f017
#
_entry.id   96bb616dfca88fb1fad9a584a419f017
#
_cell.length_a   1.000
_cell.length_b   1.000
_cell.length_c   1.000
_cell.angle_alpha   90.00
_cell.angle_beta   90.00
_cell.angle_gamma   90.00
#
_symmetry.space_group_name_H-M   'P 1'
#
loop_
_entity.id
_entity.type
_entity.pdbx_description
1 polymer ?
#
loop_
_entity_poly.entity_id
_entity_poly.type
_entity_poly.pdbx_seq_one_letter_code
_entity_poly.pdbx_strand_id
1 'polypeptide(L)'
;MALSKKKVSDFYPDWYHEEAPADSWRSILKWGDPKEFKAPSRSLYRMMKDVFDMTDDDFQEKKEMGLEPVKYDHPSRFTDEQLNDLRAIVGRANVTVDDYARLSVAYGKTMIDLMRLRKHIVENVPDAVVYPRNRADIIGLVKYCTEHKIPMYVYGGGSSVTRGVEPVCGGITLDMRKNFNKVIRFSEHNQTITVEAGMSGPQLEEVLNNAPEKLHAKGRYTCGHFPQSFEYSSVGGW
;
A
#
# COMPACT_ATOMS: atom_id res chain seq x y z
N MET A 1 18.07 20.40 6.03
CA MET A 1 19.40 19.76 6.04
C MET A 1 19.47 18.82 4.85
N ALA A 2 20.15 19.18 3.78
CA ALA A 2 20.22 18.36 2.56
C ALA A 2 21.03 17.09 2.89
N LEU A 3 20.39 15.94 2.79
CA LEU A 3 21.06 14.64 2.86
C LEU A 3 22.12 14.63 1.76
N SER A 4 23.40 14.50 2.13
CA SER A 4 24.50 14.37 1.19
C SER A 4 24.18 13.19 0.27
N LYS A 5 24.15 13.43 -1.05
CA LYS A 5 24.04 12.35 -2.05
C LYS A 5 25.18 11.36 -1.75
N LYS A 6 24.83 10.20 -1.17
CA LYS A 6 25.76 9.09 -1.03
C LYS A 6 26.35 8.82 -2.41
N LYS A 7 27.67 8.81 -2.51
CA LYS A 7 28.37 8.44 -3.73
C LYS A 7 27.88 7.05 -4.14
N VAL A 8 27.17 6.96 -5.26
CA VAL A 8 26.71 5.68 -5.81
C VAL A 8 27.97 4.91 -6.14
N SER A 9 28.05 3.65 -5.71
CA SER A 9 29.22 2.83 -5.99
C SER A 9 29.18 2.31 -7.42
N ASP A 10 30.33 2.04 -8.01
CA ASP A 10 30.53 1.64 -9.40
C ASP A 10 29.75 0.37 -9.84
N PHE A 11 29.12 -0.34 -8.90
CA PHE A 11 28.31 -1.53 -9.18
C PHE A 11 26.80 -1.28 -9.24
N TYR A 12 26.37 -0.02 -9.17
CA TYR A 12 24.97 0.32 -9.39
C TYR A 12 24.73 0.62 -10.86
N PRO A 13 23.65 0.08 -11.45
CA PRO A 13 23.31 0.39 -12.82
C PRO A 13 22.88 1.85 -12.98
N ASP A 14 23.08 2.39 -14.19
CA ASP A 14 22.71 3.79 -14.50
C ASP A 14 21.23 4.08 -14.29
N TRP A 15 20.36 3.09 -14.54
CA TRP A 15 18.92 3.18 -14.35
C TRP A 15 18.47 3.19 -12.86
N TYR A 16 19.39 3.02 -11.93
CA TYR A 16 19.10 3.00 -10.50
C TYR A 16 18.35 4.24 -10.00
N HIS A 17 18.57 5.37 -10.63
CA HIS A 17 17.95 6.65 -10.26
C HIS A 17 16.66 6.95 -11.01
N GLU A 18 16.20 6.10 -11.91
CA GLU A 18 14.94 6.32 -12.62
C GLU A 18 13.77 6.20 -11.65
N GLU A 19 12.99 7.27 -11.52
CA GLU A 19 11.74 7.25 -10.74
C GLU A 19 10.67 6.46 -11.51
N ALA A 20 9.93 5.63 -10.80
CA ALA A 20 8.79 4.94 -11.38
C ALA A 20 7.62 5.92 -11.59
N PRO A 21 7.01 5.99 -12.78
CA PRO A 21 5.77 6.73 -12.97
C PRO A 21 4.69 6.29 -11.97
N ALA A 22 3.85 7.22 -11.50
CA ALA A 22 2.91 6.98 -10.41
C ALA A 22 1.85 5.90 -10.70
N ASP A 23 1.52 5.69 -11.97
CA ASP A 23 0.52 4.73 -12.47
C ASP A 23 1.15 3.48 -13.10
N SER A 24 2.46 3.28 -12.90
CA SER A 24 3.22 2.18 -13.49
C SER A 24 3.14 0.90 -12.66
N TRP A 25 3.40 -0.23 -13.32
CA TRP A 25 3.56 -1.54 -12.65
C TRP A 25 4.61 -1.49 -11.54
N ARG A 26 5.71 -0.79 -11.77
CA ARG A 26 6.81 -0.68 -10.82
C ARG A 26 6.39 0.02 -9.53
N SER A 27 5.47 0.98 -9.58
CA SER A 27 4.98 1.67 -8.39
C SER A 27 4.18 0.73 -7.47
N ILE A 28 3.56 -0.32 -8.02
CA ILE A 28 2.85 -1.38 -7.25
C ILE A 28 3.82 -2.46 -6.77
N LEU A 29 4.77 -2.85 -7.62
CA LEU A 29 5.72 -3.95 -7.36
C LEU A 29 6.67 -3.67 -6.22
N LYS A 30 6.92 -2.41 -5.91
CA LYS A 30 7.94 -2.04 -4.96
C LYS A 30 7.47 -2.25 -3.52
N TRP A 31 8.34 -2.85 -2.72
CA TRP A 31 8.18 -2.84 -1.28
C TRP A 31 8.68 -1.51 -0.73
N GLY A 32 7.81 -0.75 -0.09
CA GLY A 32 8.15 0.52 0.50
C GLY A 32 7.92 1.74 -0.41
N ASP A 33 8.67 2.83 -0.18
CA ASP A 33 8.54 4.06 -0.94
C ASP A 33 8.91 3.83 -2.42
N PRO A 34 8.01 4.13 -3.38
CA PRO A 34 8.30 4.01 -4.80
C PRO A 34 9.50 4.84 -5.28
N LYS A 35 9.85 5.89 -4.55
CA LYS A 35 10.98 6.77 -4.88
C LYS A 35 12.32 6.28 -4.33
N GLU A 36 12.30 5.38 -3.35
CA GLU A 36 13.51 4.82 -2.78
C GLU A 36 13.90 3.52 -3.48
N PHE A 37 15.02 3.53 -4.15
CA PHE A 37 15.65 2.33 -4.72
C PHE A 37 16.58 1.69 -3.70
N LYS A 38 16.45 0.37 -3.53
CA LYS A 38 17.34 -0.41 -2.66
C LYS A 38 18.18 -1.33 -3.53
N ALA A 39 19.45 -0.98 -3.71
CA ALA A 39 20.44 -1.87 -4.32
C ALA A 39 21.08 -2.77 -3.25
N PRO A 40 21.68 -3.90 -3.64
CA PRO A 40 22.42 -4.74 -2.71
C PRO A 40 23.55 -3.95 -2.05
N SER A 41 23.82 -4.25 -0.76
CA SER A 41 25.04 -3.76 -0.11
C SER A 41 26.27 -4.33 -0.79
N ARG A 42 27.44 -3.69 -0.60
CA ARG A 42 28.69 -4.19 -1.16
C ARG A 42 29.00 -5.64 -0.77
N SER A 43 28.64 -6.04 0.43
CA SER A 43 28.82 -7.41 0.91
C SER A 43 27.90 -8.39 0.20
N LEU A 44 26.62 -8.01 0.04
CA LEU A 44 25.64 -8.80 -0.70
C LEU A 44 26.02 -8.92 -2.18
N TYR A 45 26.44 -7.83 -2.83
CA TYR A 45 26.94 -7.87 -4.21
C TYR A 45 28.07 -8.87 -4.40
N ARG A 46 29.08 -8.87 -3.51
CA ARG A 46 30.18 -9.85 -3.56
C ARG A 46 29.68 -11.27 -3.37
N MET A 47 28.85 -11.49 -2.35
CA MET A 47 28.28 -12.81 -2.08
C MET A 47 27.47 -13.33 -3.27
N MET A 48 26.69 -12.48 -3.94
CA MET A 48 25.93 -12.88 -5.11
C MET A 48 26.84 -13.31 -6.28
N LYS A 49 27.97 -12.63 -6.48
CA LYS A 49 28.99 -13.05 -7.45
C LYS A 49 29.65 -14.37 -7.07
N ASP A 50 30.01 -14.54 -5.81
CA ASP A 50 30.76 -15.71 -5.32
C ASP A 50 29.89 -16.98 -5.24
N VAL A 51 28.60 -16.85 -4.91
CA VAL A 51 27.70 -17.98 -4.65
C VAL A 51 26.80 -18.32 -5.85
N PHE A 52 26.41 -17.31 -6.61
CA PHE A 52 25.49 -17.48 -7.76
C PHE A 52 26.16 -17.27 -9.12
N ASP A 53 27.50 -17.16 -9.14
CA ASP A 53 28.29 -16.93 -10.35
C ASP A 53 27.83 -15.69 -11.15
N MET A 54 27.24 -14.70 -10.48
CA MET A 54 26.78 -13.48 -11.14
C MET A 54 27.96 -12.62 -11.60
N THR A 55 27.81 -12.01 -12.75
CA THR A 55 28.78 -11.09 -13.34
C THR A 55 28.36 -9.63 -13.10
N ASP A 56 29.24 -8.67 -13.44
CA ASP A 56 28.89 -7.27 -13.36
C ASP A 56 27.74 -6.90 -14.32
N ASP A 57 27.66 -7.59 -15.45
CA ASP A 57 26.59 -7.37 -16.45
C ASP A 57 25.22 -7.76 -15.92
N ASP A 58 25.11 -8.78 -15.05
CA ASP A 58 23.84 -9.16 -14.42
C ASP A 58 23.27 -8.06 -13.54
N PHE A 59 24.12 -7.21 -12.96
CA PHE A 59 23.69 -6.07 -12.15
C PHE A 59 23.37 -4.83 -12.99
N GLN A 60 23.84 -4.76 -14.24
CA GLN A 60 23.58 -3.67 -15.17
C GLN A 60 22.34 -3.93 -16.03
N GLU A 61 21.91 -5.18 -16.12
CA GLU A 61 20.83 -5.56 -17.00
C GLU A 61 19.51 -4.89 -16.61
N LYS A 62 18.92 -4.17 -17.57
CA LYS A 62 17.62 -3.51 -17.46
C LYS A 62 16.53 -4.44 -18.01
N LYS A 63 16.10 -5.41 -17.19
CA LYS A 63 14.99 -6.31 -17.54
C LYS A 63 13.70 -5.86 -16.88
N GLU A 64 12.61 -5.85 -17.64
CA GLU A 64 11.23 -5.73 -17.16
C GLU A 64 11.07 -4.68 -16.05
N MET A 65 11.38 -3.43 -16.36
CA MET A 65 11.37 -2.34 -15.38
C MET A 65 10.00 -2.01 -14.85
N GLY A 66 8.93 -2.36 -15.59
CA GLY A 66 7.55 -2.07 -15.24
C GLY A 66 7.25 -0.58 -15.19
N LEU A 67 7.88 0.22 -16.06
CA LEU A 67 7.68 1.67 -16.12
C LEU A 67 6.43 2.07 -16.90
N GLU A 68 5.88 1.15 -17.68
CA GLU A 68 4.65 1.33 -18.43
C GLU A 68 3.43 1.42 -17.50
N PRO A 69 2.37 2.14 -17.92
CA PRO A 69 1.12 2.22 -17.18
C PRO A 69 0.48 0.84 -16.97
N VAL A 70 -0.14 0.65 -15.82
CA VAL A 70 -0.87 -0.58 -15.50
C VAL A 70 -2.04 -0.77 -16.46
N LYS A 71 -2.03 -1.90 -17.18
CA LYS A 71 -3.13 -2.38 -18.03
C LYS A 71 -3.21 -3.89 -17.95
N TYR A 72 -4.42 -4.42 -17.82
CA TYR A 72 -4.71 -5.85 -17.79
C TYR A 72 -6.16 -6.10 -18.25
N ASP A 73 -6.46 -7.35 -18.60
CA ASP A 73 -7.78 -7.73 -19.13
C ASP A 73 -8.65 -8.39 -18.04
N HIS A 74 -9.11 -7.57 -17.10
CA HIS A 74 -10.11 -7.94 -16.09
C HIS A 74 -11.10 -6.79 -15.91
N PRO A 75 -12.08 -6.63 -16.80
CA PRO A 75 -13.08 -5.56 -16.68
C PRO A 75 -13.88 -5.70 -15.39
N SER A 76 -14.35 -4.59 -14.84
CA SER A 76 -15.28 -4.60 -13.72
C SER A 76 -16.56 -5.33 -14.13
N ARG A 77 -17.06 -6.21 -13.25
CA ARG A 77 -18.32 -6.94 -13.44
C ARG A 77 -19.52 -6.16 -12.92
N PHE A 78 -19.30 -5.02 -12.29
CA PHE A 78 -20.41 -4.19 -11.79
C PHE A 78 -21.12 -3.48 -12.93
N THR A 79 -22.44 -3.46 -12.83
CA THR A 79 -23.29 -2.64 -13.69
C THR A 79 -23.19 -1.18 -13.28
N ASP A 80 -23.58 -0.27 -14.19
CA ASP A 80 -23.66 1.17 -13.89
C ASP A 80 -24.59 1.46 -12.70
N GLU A 81 -25.67 0.70 -12.54
CA GLU A 81 -26.61 0.80 -11.42
C GLU A 81 -25.88 0.48 -10.09
N GLN A 82 -25.21 -0.67 -10.01
CA GLN A 82 -24.44 -1.05 -8.81
C GLN A 82 -23.34 -0.02 -8.47
N LEU A 83 -22.65 0.51 -9.47
CA LEU A 83 -21.67 1.56 -9.26
C LEU A 83 -22.30 2.87 -8.76
N ASN A 84 -23.50 3.20 -9.23
CA ASN A 84 -24.24 4.38 -8.76
C ASN A 84 -24.75 4.20 -7.33
N ASP A 85 -25.16 3.00 -6.95
CA ASP A 85 -25.56 2.68 -5.57
C ASP A 85 -24.36 2.84 -4.61
N LEU A 86 -23.22 2.28 -4.98
CA LEU A 86 -21.98 2.47 -4.20
C LEU A 86 -21.62 3.96 -4.08
N ARG A 87 -21.72 4.71 -5.18
CA ARG A 87 -21.48 6.16 -5.22
C ARG A 87 -22.48 6.96 -4.37
N ALA A 88 -23.72 6.50 -4.28
CA ALA A 88 -24.72 7.12 -3.42
C ALA A 88 -24.37 6.97 -1.93
N ILE A 89 -23.79 5.84 -1.55
CA ILE A 89 -23.36 5.59 -0.16
C ILE A 89 -22.13 6.43 0.21
N VAL A 90 -21.06 6.37 -0.58
CA VAL A 90 -19.76 6.95 -0.21
C VAL A 90 -19.40 8.25 -0.93
N GLY A 91 -20.23 8.70 -1.85
CA GLY A 91 -19.97 9.85 -2.74
C GLY A 91 -19.18 9.44 -3.99
N ARG A 92 -19.51 10.12 -5.12
CA ARG A 92 -19.01 9.76 -6.46
C ARG A 92 -17.48 9.68 -6.58
N ALA A 93 -16.76 10.58 -5.92
CA ALA A 93 -15.29 10.64 -5.96
C ALA A 93 -14.60 9.54 -5.15
N ASN A 94 -15.38 8.70 -4.45
CA ASN A 94 -14.86 7.64 -3.57
C ASN A 94 -15.14 6.22 -4.08
N VAL A 95 -15.51 6.08 -5.35
CA VAL A 95 -15.63 4.79 -6.05
C VAL A 95 -14.86 4.88 -7.36
N THR A 96 -13.96 3.94 -7.59
CA THR A 96 -13.20 3.86 -8.84
C THR A 96 -13.13 2.43 -9.37
N VAL A 97 -13.10 2.31 -10.69
CA VAL A 97 -12.86 1.06 -11.44
C VAL A 97 -11.58 1.14 -12.28
N ASP A 98 -10.74 2.12 -11.99
CA ASP A 98 -9.46 2.32 -12.66
C ASP A 98 -8.53 1.13 -12.43
N ASP A 99 -7.83 0.69 -13.47
CA ASP A 99 -6.98 -0.50 -13.46
C ASP A 99 -5.86 -0.40 -12.42
N TYR A 100 -5.19 0.75 -12.35
CA TYR A 100 -4.12 0.97 -11.40
C TYR A 100 -4.63 0.93 -9.96
N ALA A 101 -5.74 1.63 -9.69
CA ALA A 101 -6.34 1.67 -8.37
C ALA A 101 -6.77 0.26 -7.91
N ARG A 102 -7.39 -0.52 -8.78
CA ARG A 102 -7.84 -1.88 -8.50
C ARG A 102 -6.65 -2.81 -8.23
N LEU A 103 -5.62 -2.76 -9.08
CA LEU A 103 -4.44 -3.60 -8.93
C LEU A 103 -3.62 -3.23 -7.68
N SER A 104 -3.54 -1.94 -7.33
CA SER A 104 -2.78 -1.46 -6.18
C SER A 104 -3.28 -1.97 -4.83
N VAL A 105 -4.53 -2.43 -4.77
CA VAL A 105 -5.17 -2.99 -3.56
C VAL A 105 -5.49 -4.48 -3.67
N ALA A 106 -5.08 -5.14 -4.76
CA ALA A 106 -5.42 -6.54 -5.02
C ALA A 106 -4.49 -7.52 -4.31
N TYR A 107 -3.23 -7.16 -4.12
CA TYR A 107 -2.21 -8.07 -3.61
C TYR A 107 -1.46 -7.49 -2.41
N GLY A 108 -0.91 -8.39 -1.61
CA GLY A 108 0.06 -8.05 -0.58
C GLY A 108 1.48 -7.97 -1.12
N LYS A 109 2.44 -8.37 -0.29
CA LYS A 109 3.88 -8.30 -0.59
C LYS A 109 4.57 -9.66 -0.46
N THR A 110 3.89 -10.75 -0.84
CA THR A 110 4.56 -12.04 -0.96
C THR A 110 5.55 -12.01 -2.12
N MET A 111 6.63 -12.76 -2.02
CA MET A 111 7.60 -12.87 -3.11
C MET A 111 6.94 -13.40 -4.39
N ILE A 112 6.02 -14.35 -4.26
CA ILE A 112 5.29 -14.94 -5.40
C ILE A 112 4.43 -13.90 -6.09
N ASP A 113 3.68 -13.09 -5.34
CA ASP A 113 2.86 -12.02 -5.90
C ASP A 113 3.73 -10.98 -6.62
N LEU A 114 4.85 -10.59 -6.04
CA LEU A 114 5.78 -9.67 -6.66
C LEU A 114 6.38 -10.22 -7.97
N MET A 115 6.71 -11.52 -8.00
CA MET A 115 7.22 -12.18 -9.22
C MET A 115 6.16 -12.27 -10.32
N ARG A 116 4.90 -12.59 -9.96
CA ARG A 116 3.79 -12.64 -10.90
C ARG A 116 3.50 -11.28 -11.50
N LEU A 117 3.39 -10.26 -10.64
CA LEU A 117 3.15 -8.88 -11.10
C LEU A 117 4.27 -8.37 -12.01
N ARG A 118 5.54 -8.73 -11.75
CA ARG A 118 6.65 -8.42 -12.68
C ARG A 118 6.47 -9.02 -14.08
N LYS A 119 5.77 -10.14 -14.17
CA LYS A 119 5.43 -10.80 -15.44
C LYS A 119 4.04 -10.40 -15.93
N HIS A 120 3.43 -9.37 -15.35
CA HIS A 120 2.08 -8.89 -15.64
C HIS A 120 1.00 -9.98 -15.49
N ILE A 121 1.24 -10.95 -14.60
CA ILE A 121 0.28 -12.00 -14.30
C ILE A 121 -0.66 -11.47 -13.21
N VAL A 122 -1.89 -11.18 -13.61
CA VAL A 122 -2.98 -10.73 -12.74
C VAL A 122 -4.05 -11.81 -12.70
N GLU A 123 -4.26 -12.41 -11.53
CA GLU A 123 -5.27 -13.47 -11.37
C GLU A 123 -6.59 -12.92 -10.81
N ASN A 124 -6.49 -12.06 -9.81
CA ASN A 124 -7.65 -11.52 -9.10
C ASN A 124 -7.49 -10.02 -8.86
N VAL A 125 -8.56 -9.29 -9.13
CA VAL A 125 -8.68 -7.86 -8.78
C VAL A 125 -10.10 -7.59 -8.30
N PRO A 126 -10.33 -6.60 -7.42
CA PRO A 126 -11.68 -6.21 -7.05
C PRO A 126 -12.40 -5.60 -8.26
N ASP A 127 -13.72 -5.70 -8.29
CA ASP A 127 -14.52 -5.04 -9.34
C ASP A 127 -14.51 -3.52 -9.17
N ALA A 128 -14.44 -3.03 -7.92
CA ALA A 128 -14.24 -1.61 -7.62
C ALA A 128 -13.42 -1.40 -6.35
N VAL A 129 -12.74 -0.27 -6.27
CA VAL A 129 -12.14 0.24 -5.03
C VAL A 129 -13.04 1.31 -4.45
N VAL A 130 -13.31 1.21 -3.16
CA VAL A 130 -14.18 2.14 -2.43
C VAL A 130 -13.41 2.77 -1.28
N TYR A 131 -13.51 4.09 -1.16
CA TYR A 131 -12.86 4.88 -0.12
C TYR A 131 -13.91 5.41 0.86
N PRO A 132 -14.30 4.66 1.91
CA PRO A 132 -15.30 5.12 2.85
C PRO A 132 -14.82 6.39 3.57
N ARG A 133 -15.71 7.36 3.81
CA ARG A 133 -15.39 8.66 4.42
C ARG A 133 -15.53 8.63 5.94
N ASN A 134 -16.43 7.78 6.42
CA ASN A 134 -16.81 7.71 7.83
C ASN A 134 -17.48 6.37 8.16
N ARG A 135 -17.81 6.17 9.43
CA ARG A 135 -18.45 4.95 9.92
C ARG A 135 -19.82 4.67 9.27
N ALA A 136 -20.60 5.70 8.95
CA ALA A 136 -21.91 5.52 8.33
C ALA A 136 -21.78 4.94 6.92
N ASP A 137 -20.78 5.37 6.17
CA ASP A 137 -20.45 4.81 4.86
C ASP A 137 -20.16 3.30 4.97
N ILE A 138 -19.33 2.89 5.96
CA ILE A 138 -19.00 1.47 6.17
C ILE A 138 -20.27 0.66 6.50
N ILE A 139 -21.14 1.17 7.36
CA ILE A 139 -22.40 0.51 7.71
C ILE A 139 -23.29 0.37 6.46
N GLY A 140 -23.38 1.41 5.64
CA GLY A 140 -24.13 1.38 4.38
C GLY A 140 -23.57 0.37 3.41
N LEU A 141 -22.24 0.34 3.24
CA LEU A 141 -21.56 -0.64 2.37
C LEU A 141 -21.76 -2.07 2.84
N VAL A 142 -21.63 -2.34 4.14
CA VAL A 142 -21.86 -3.69 4.70
C VAL A 142 -23.29 -4.15 4.42
N LYS A 143 -24.28 -3.29 4.65
CA LYS A 143 -25.70 -3.61 4.37
C LYS A 143 -25.90 -3.91 2.89
N TYR A 144 -25.45 -3.02 2.01
CA TYR A 144 -25.59 -3.16 0.56
C TYR A 144 -24.91 -4.45 0.06
N CYS A 145 -23.66 -4.67 0.44
CA CYS A 145 -22.91 -5.85 0.02
C CYS A 145 -23.50 -7.14 0.55
N THR A 146 -24.07 -7.16 1.77
CA THR A 146 -24.75 -8.31 2.34
C THR A 146 -26.03 -8.64 1.55
N GLU A 147 -26.85 -7.61 1.26
CA GLU A 147 -28.09 -7.76 0.51
C GLU A 147 -27.85 -8.28 -0.91
N HIS A 148 -26.85 -7.73 -1.59
CA HIS A 148 -26.51 -8.07 -2.97
C HIS A 148 -25.49 -9.20 -3.09
N LYS A 149 -25.06 -9.82 -1.97
CA LYS A 149 -24.04 -10.89 -1.92
C LYS A 149 -22.73 -10.51 -2.63
N ILE A 150 -22.31 -9.26 -2.47
CA ILE A 150 -21.07 -8.73 -3.03
C ILE A 150 -19.92 -8.99 -2.03
N PRO A 151 -18.85 -9.69 -2.45
CA PRO A 151 -17.65 -9.85 -1.62
C PRO A 151 -17.03 -8.51 -1.26
N MET A 152 -16.57 -8.40 -0.01
CA MET A 152 -15.95 -7.16 0.50
C MET A 152 -14.64 -7.49 1.21
N TYR A 153 -13.58 -6.81 0.79
CA TYR A 153 -12.22 -6.95 1.34
C TYR A 153 -11.78 -5.63 1.94
N VAL A 154 -11.02 -5.68 3.03
CA VAL A 154 -10.50 -4.47 3.69
C VAL A 154 -9.01 -4.35 3.39
N TYR A 155 -8.57 -3.18 2.95
CA TYR A 155 -7.18 -2.89 2.63
C TYR A 155 -6.65 -1.72 3.47
N GLY A 156 -5.58 -1.99 4.20
CA GLY A 156 -4.81 -0.98 4.93
C GLY A 156 -3.51 -0.65 4.19
N GLY A 157 -2.34 -0.86 4.81
CA GLY A 157 -1.05 -0.60 4.17
C GLY A 157 -0.63 -1.59 3.07
N GLY A 158 -1.34 -2.71 2.91
CA GLY A 158 -1.01 -3.73 1.91
C GLY A 158 0.26 -4.51 2.19
N SER A 159 0.73 -4.52 3.42
CA SER A 159 1.95 -5.22 3.85
C SER A 159 1.76 -6.74 4.08
N SER A 160 0.56 -7.27 3.83
CA SER A 160 0.25 -8.70 4.00
C SER A 160 1.20 -9.59 3.21
N VAL A 161 1.68 -10.65 3.84
CA VAL A 161 2.50 -11.70 3.21
C VAL A 161 1.80 -13.06 3.22
N THR A 162 0.50 -13.09 3.54
CA THR A 162 -0.34 -14.30 3.63
C THR A 162 -1.48 -14.32 2.61
N ARG A 163 -1.49 -13.34 1.69
CA ARG A 163 -2.50 -13.15 0.64
C ARG A 163 -3.93 -12.86 1.17
N GLY A 164 -4.08 -12.50 2.44
CA GLY A 164 -5.40 -12.22 3.04
C GLY A 164 -6.13 -11.00 2.47
N VAL A 165 -5.46 -10.18 1.67
CA VAL A 165 -6.04 -8.99 1.01
C VAL A 165 -6.53 -9.28 -0.42
N GLU A 166 -6.21 -10.47 -0.97
CA GLU A 166 -6.52 -10.82 -2.36
C GLU A 166 -8.02 -11.00 -2.58
N PRO A 167 -8.63 -10.28 -3.54
CA PRO A 167 -10.06 -10.35 -3.82
C PRO A 167 -10.40 -11.51 -4.75
N VAL A 168 -10.22 -12.75 -4.28
CA VAL A 168 -10.39 -14.00 -5.08
C VAL A 168 -11.77 -14.15 -5.71
N CYS A 169 -12.78 -13.48 -5.18
CA CYS A 169 -14.15 -13.51 -5.72
C CYS A 169 -14.55 -12.17 -6.38
N GLY A 170 -13.61 -11.25 -6.61
CA GLY A 170 -13.93 -9.90 -7.08
C GLY A 170 -14.64 -9.06 -6.02
N GLY A 171 -15.73 -8.37 -6.36
CA GLY A 171 -16.46 -7.53 -5.41
C GLY A 171 -15.77 -6.19 -5.14
N ILE A 172 -15.86 -5.67 -3.91
CA ILE A 172 -15.26 -4.38 -3.57
C ILE A 172 -14.08 -4.53 -2.61
N THR A 173 -13.05 -3.69 -2.79
CA THR A 173 -12.02 -3.48 -1.77
C THR A 173 -12.20 -2.11 -1.13
N LEU A 174 -12.29 -2.09 0.20
CA LEU A 174 -12.32 -0.87 1.01
C LEU A 174 -10.90 -0.40 1.29
N ASP A 175 -10.45 0.67 0.66
CA ASP A 175 -9.17 1.29 0.98
C ASP A 175 -9.35 2.29 2.13
N MET A 176 -8.83 1.92 3.29
CA MET A 176 -8.96 2.71 4.51
C MET A 176 -7.97 3.87 4.60
N ARG A 177 -6.91 3.87 3.81
CA ARG A 177 -5.80 4.83 3.93
C ARG A 177 -6.23 6.27 3.64
N LYS A 178 -7.15 6.47 2.70
CA LYS A 178 -7.52 7.80 2.20
C LYS A 178 -8.21 8.65 3.25
N ASN A 179 -9.14 8.09 4.02
CA ASN A 179 -10.03 8.86 4.89
C ASN A 179 -10.03 8.40 6.36
N PHE A 180 -9.55 7.18 6.66
CA PHE A 180 -9.55 6.61 8.02
C PHE A 180 -8.16 6.71 8.66
N ASN A 181 -7.67 7.92 8.87
CA ASN A 181 -6.33 8.18 9.41
C ASN A 181 -6.30 9.25 10.51
N LYS A 182 -7.42 9.40 11.25
CA LYS A 182 -7.55 10.43 12.29
C LYS A 182 -7.38 9.84 13.68
N VAL A 183 -6.98 10.70 14.61
CA VAL A 183 -7.07 10.41 16.04
C VAL A 183 -8.51 10.60 16.49
N ILE A 184 -9.06 9.59 17.16
CA ILE A 184 -10.42 9.59 17.70
C ILE A 184 -10.40 10.08 19.17
N ARG A 185 -9.45 9.56 19.95
CA ARG A 185 -9.33 9.88 21.38
C ARG A 185 -7.89 9.68 21.85
N PHE A 186 -7.46 10.54 22.72
CA PHE A 186 -6.21 10.40 23.47
C PHE A 186 -6.49 10.50 24.98
N SER A 187 -5.84 9.68 25.78
CA SER A 187 -5.87 9.74 27.23
C SER A 187 -4.46 9.68 27.79
N GLU A 188 -3.96 10.84 28.23
CA GLU A 188 -2.65 10.94 28.85
C GLU A 188 -2.56 10.13 30.13
N HIS A 189 -3.64 10.16 30.94
CA HIS A 189 -3.71 9.41 32.21
C HIS A 189 -3.56 7.89 31.99
N ASN A 190 -4.27 7.35 30.99
CA ASN A 190 -4.25 5.92 30.68
C ASN A 190 -3.13 5.54 29.69
N GLN A 191 -2.39 6.51 29.17
CA GLN A 191 -1.39 6.32 28.12
C GLN A 191 -1.95 5.53 26.91
N THR A 192 -3.15 5.91 26.47
CA THR A 192 -3.84 5.26 25.36
C THR A 192 -4.23 6.28 24.30
N ILE A 193 -4.12 5.85 23.03
CA ILE A 193 -4.63 6.58 21.89
C ILE A 193 -5.54 5.67 21.07
N THR A 194 -6.69 6.19 20.66
CA THR A 194 -7.60 5.52 19.73
C THR A 194 -7.52 6.25 18.41
N VAL A 195 -7.18 5.50 17.35
CA VAL A 195 -7.04 6.03 16.01
C VAL A 195 -7.88 5.24 15.01
N GLU A 196 -8.12 5.83 13.86
CA GLU A 196 -8.77 5.14 12.76
C GLU A 196 -7.84 4.13 12.11
N ALA A 197 -8.39 3.03 11.58
CA ALA A 197 -7.69 1.82 11.15
C ALA A 197 -6.71 2.03 9.98
N GLY A 198 -6.91 3.05 9.17
CA GLY A 198 -6.06 3.38 8.01
C GLY A 198 -4.83 4.24 8.34
N MET A 199 -4.67 4.67 9.61
CA MET A 199 -3.50 5.44 10.03
C MET A 199 -2.24 4.59 9.93
N SER A 200 -1.20 5.11 9.27
CA SER A 200 0.09 4.42 9.19
C SER A 200 0.94 4.60 10.45
N GLY A 201 1.94 3.74 10.63
CA GLY A 201 2.89 3.85 11.74
C GLY A 201 3.58 5.21 11.82
N PRO A 202 4.17 5.74 10.73
CA PRO A 202 4.78 7.07 10.73
C PRO A 202 3.81 8.20 11.08
N GLN A 203 2.55 8.13 10.62
CA GLN A 203 1.52 9.11 10.98
C GLN A 203 1.20 9.07 12.48
N LEU A 204 1.10 7.86 13.06
CA LEU A 204 0.89 7.70 14.49
C LEU A 204 2.07 8.26 15.30
N GLU A 205 3.30 7.92 14.94
CA GLU A 205 4.51 8.44 15.59
C GLU A 205 4.62 9.96 15.47
N GLU A 206 4.30 10.51 14.32
CA GLU A 206 4.32 11.96 14.10
C GLU A 206 3.33 12.68 15.02
N VAL A 207 2.14 12.11 15.23
CA VAL A 207 1.15 12.64 16.18
C VAL A 207 1.64 12.51 17.62
N LEU A 208 2.16 11.36 18.02
CA LEU A 208 2.62 11.09 19.39
C LEU A 208 3.88 11.89 19.76
N ASN A 209 4.84 11.99 18.83
CA ASN A 209 6.05 12.78 19.03
C ASN A 209 5.77 14.29 19.13
N ASN A 210 4.65 14.76 18.57
CA ASN A 210 4.18 16.13 18.67
C ASN A 210 2.90 16.25 19.51
N ALA A 211 2.73 15.38 20.51
CA ALA A 211 1.51 15.33 21.34
C ALA A 211 1.20 16.63 22.10
N PRO A 212 2.19 17.43 22.60
CA PRO A 212 1.87 18.72 23.19
C PRO A 212 1.11 19.64 22.24
N GLU A 213 1.55 19.72 20.98
CA GLU A 213 0.97 20.60 19.96
C GLU A 213 -0.32 20.02 19.36
N LYS A 214 -0.38 18.70 19.14
CA LYS A 214 -1.48 18.03 18.43
C LYS A 214 -2.58 17.50 19.33
N LEU A 215 -2.25 17.13 20.58
CA LEU A 215 -3.16 16.47 21.51
C LEU A 215 -3.31 17.23 22.83
N HIS A 216 -2.68 18.40 22.96
CA HIS A 216 -2.63 19.20 24.20
C HIS A 216 -2.10 18.41 25.41
N ALA A 217 -1.17 17.48 25.18
CA ALA A 217 -0.56 16.66 26.20
C ALA A 217 0.57 17.43 26.93
N LYS A 218 0.93 16.96 28.13
CA LYS A 218 2.04 17.54 28.91
C LYS A 218 3.41 17.15 28.39
N GLY A 219 3.50 16.02 27.66
CA GLY A 219 4.75 15.48 27.16
C GLY A 219 4.60 14.85 25.78
N ARG A 220 5.75 14.46 25.21
CA ARG A 220 5.84 13.72 23.98
C ARG A 220 5.74 12.22 24.25
N TYR A 221 5.18 11.49 23.30
CA TYR A 221 4.95 10.05 23.40
C TYR A 221 5.47 9.33 22.19
N THR A 222 5.59 8.02 22.30
CA THR A 222 5.83 7.08 21.22
C THR A 222 4.92 5.88 21.40
N CYS A 223 4.57 5.20 20.32
CA CYS A 223 3.80 3.95 20.36
C CYS A 223 4.55 2.84 21.12
N GLY A 224 5.89 2.84 21.05
CA GLY A 224 6.74 1.83 21.68
C GLY A 224 6.68 0.45 21.01
N HIS A 225 5.84 0.28 19.98
CA HIS A 225 5.72 -0.93 19.18
C HIS A 225 5.89 -0.59 17.71
N PHE A 226 6.90 -1.20 17.08
CA PHE A 226 7.25 -1.01 15.69
C PHE A 226 7.17 -2.36 14.97
N PRO A 227 5.99 -2.76 14.50
CA PRO A 227 5.84 -4.04 13.80
C PRO A 227 6.62 -4.04 12.49
N GLN A 228 6.86 -5.25 11.96
CA GLN A 228 7.46 -5.38 10.64
C GLN A 228 6.66 -4.56 9.61
N SER A 229 7.37 -3.87 8.72
CA SER A 229 6.75 -2.94 7.73
C SER A 229 6.04 -1.74 8.36
N PHE A 230 6.47 -1.30 9.53
CA PHE A 230 5.93 -0.14 10.24
C PHE A 230 5.65 1.07 9.34
N GLU A 231 6.56 1.39 8.43
CA GLU A 231 6.45 2.54 7.53
C GLU A 231 5.29 2.41 6.52
N TYR A 232 4.85 1.17 6.23
CA TYR A 232 3.91 0.87 5.14
C TYR A 232 2.68 0.10 5.59
N SER A 233 2.61 -0.29 6.85
CA SER A 233 1.43 -0.93 7.43
C SER A 233 0.51 0.09 8.08
N SER A 234 -0.75 -0.25 8.20
CA SER A 234 -1.72 0.55 8.94
C SER A 234 -2.02 -0.06 10.30
N VAL A 235 -2.35 0.79 11.28
CA VAL A 235 -2.65 0.37 12.66
C VAL A 235 -3.74 -0.70 12.72
N GLY A 236 -4.76 -0.61 11.85
CA GLY A 236 -5.83 -1.61 11.79
C GLY A 236 -5.40 -2.98 11.28
N GLY A 237 -4.20 -3.08 10.71
CA GLY A 237 -3.63 -4.33 10.22
C GLY A 237 -2.53 -4.94 11.10
N TRP A 238 -2.19 -4.27 12.20
CA TRP A 238 -1.13 -4.71 13.12
C TRP A 238 -1.55 -5.94 13.95
#